data_946e2c573ed8f18cc4479a1c7f12936e
#
_entry.id   946e2c573ed8f18cc4479a1c7f12936e
#
_cell.length_a   1.000
_cell.length_b   1.000
_cell.length_c   1.000
_cell.angle_alpha   90.00
_cell.angle_beta   90.00
_cell.angle_gamma   90.00
#
_symmetry.space_group_name_H-M   'P 1'
#
loop_
_entity.id
_entity.type
_entity.pdbx_description
1 polymer ?
#
loop_
_entity_poly.entity_id
_entity_poly.type
_entity_poly.pdbx_seq_one_letter_code
_entity_poly.pdbx_strand_id
1 'polypeptide(L)'
;MVGSNDIARSKKFYDATFVAMGGKPGMQDPKGRLIYMHNGSLFLVTPPIDGNPATHGNGSTIGFAMTPELADAWHKAGVENGGEAIEDAPGIREGNGMKMYLAYLRDPDGNKLCALHRVTD
;
A
#
# COMPACT_ATOMS: atom_id res chain seq x y z
N MET A 1 -1.68 -6.86 -7.39
CA MET A 1 -1.58 -7.98 -6.42
C MET A 1 -0.16 -8.08 -5.91
N VAL A 2 0.00 -8.39 -4.65
CA VAL A 2 1.31 -8.60 -4.04
C VAL A 2 1.32 -9.93 -3.29
N GLY A 3 2.53 -10.46 -3.07
CA GLY A 3 2.72 -11.69 -2.31
C GLY A 3 2.86 -11.44 -0.82
N SER A 4 2.46 -12.42 -0.02
CA SER A 4 2.57 -12.39 1.43
C SER A 4 3.02 -13.74 1.97
N ASN A 5 3.90 -13.69 2.97
CA ASN A 5 4.35 -14.88 3.69
C ASN A 5 3.58 -15.10 5.00
N ASP A 6 2.70 -14.16 5.35
CA ASP A 6 1.87 -14.23 6.55
C ASP A 6 0.62 -13.39 6.32
N ILE A 7 -0.45 -14.04 5.92
CA ILE A 7 -1.70 -13.36 5.53
C ILE A 7 -2.31 -12.59 6.70
N ALA A 8 -2.26 -13.13 7.92
CA ALA A 8 -2.80 -12.43 9.10
C ALA A 8 -2.04 -11.13 9.36
N ARG A 9 -0.72 -11.15 9.23
CA ARG A 9 0.13 -9.97 9.38
C ARG A 9 -0.16 -8.95 8.28
N SER A 10 -0.29 -9.40 7.04
CA SER A 10 -0.65 -8.55 5.91
C SER A 10 -2.03 -7.93 6.08
N LYS A 11 -3.00 -8.71 6.58
CA LYS A 11 -4.36 -8.22 6.81
C LYS A 11 -4.38 -7.08 7.81
N LYS A 12 -3.64 -7.19 8.90
CA LYS A 12 -3.53 -6.11 9.88
C LYS A 12 -3.06 -4.81 9.22
N PHE A 13 -2.02 -4.89 8.40
CA PHE A 13 -1.45 -3.73 7.71
C PHE A 13 -2.42 -3.15 6.68
N TYR A 14 -2.92 -3.98 5.78
CA TYR A 14 -3.75 -3.49 4.68
C TYR A 14 -5.15 -3.07 5.11
N ASP A 15 -5.75 -3.74 6.11
CA ASP A 15 -7.02 -3.26 6.67
C ASP A 15 -6.86 -1.84 7.22
N ALA A 16 -5.79 -1.61 7.98
CA ALA A 16 -5.55 -0.30 8.58
C ALA A 16 -5.28 0.77 7.53
N THR A 17 -4.45 0.46 6.52
CA THR A 17 -4.09 1.45 5.49
C THR A 17 -5.27 1.74 4.55
N PHE A 18 -6.05 0.73 4.17
CA PHE A 18 -7.23 0.96 3.33
C PHE A 18 -8.31 1.75 4.07
N VAL A 19 -8.56 1.45 5.33
CA VAL A 19 -9.52 2.24 6.14
C VAL A 19 -9.04 3.69 6.26
N ALA A 20 -7.75 3.90 6.51
CA ALA A 20 -7.18 5.24 6.65
C ALA A 20 -7.34 6.07 5.37
N MET A 21 -7.31 5.45 4.19
CA MET A 21 -7.49 6.18 2.94
C MET A 21 -8.94 6.23 2.45
N GLY A 22 -9.88 5.87 3.31
CA GLY A 22 -11.31 5.98 3.01
C GLY A 22 -11.97 4.71 2.50
N GLY A 23 -11.24 3.59 2.49
CA GLY A 23 -11.75 2.29 2.07
C GLY A 23 -12.29 1.46 3.20
N LYS A 24 -12.31 0.16 3.01
CA LYS A 24 -12.87 -0.83 3.94
C LYS A 24 -11.86 -1.93 4.23
N PRO A 25 -12.03 -2.64 5.36
CA PRO A 25 -11.26 -3.86 5.61
C PRO A 25 -11.44 -4.87 4.48
N GLY A 26 -10.42 -5.67 4.23
CA GLY A 26 -10.45 -6.65 3.17
C GLY A 26 -11.29 -7.87 3.50
N MET A 27 -11.70 -8.58 2.45
CA MET A 27 -12.35 -9.86 2.55
C MET A 27 -11.33 -10.96 2.24
N GLN A 28 -11.45 -12.09 2.92
CA GLN A 28 -10.59 -13.24 2.66
C GLN A 28 -11.37 -14.26 1.83
N ASP A 29 -10.79 -14.72 0.72
CA ASP A 29 -11.44 -15.70 -0.13
C ASP A 29 -11.09 -17.15 0.32
N PRO A 30 -11.73 -18.19 -0.29
CA PRO A 30 -11.45 -19.57 0.09
C PRO A 30 -10.00 -20.01 -0.12
N LYS A 31 -9.24 -19.31 -0.97
CA LYS A 31 -7.81 -19.61 -1.20
C LYS A 31 -6.90 -18.86 -0.23
N GLY A 32 -7.47 -18.14 0.75
CA GLY A 32 -6.71 -17.39 1.74
C GLY A 32 -6.22 -16.03 1.25
N ARG A 33 -6.63 -15.59 0.07
CA ARG A 33 -6.23 -14.28 -0.47
C ARG A 33 -7.06 -13.18 0.15
N LEU A 34 -6.44 -12.01 0.34
CA LEU A 34 -7.14 -10.81 0.78
C LEU A 34 -7.57 -10.00 -0.43
N ILE A 35 -8.79 -9.48 -0.39
CA ILE A 35 -9.37 -8.71 -1.48
C ILE A 35 -9.79 -7.35 -0.96
N TYR A 36 -9.27 -6.30 -1.57
CA TYR A 36 -9.59 -4.90 -1.26
C TYR A 36 -10.14 -4.23 -2.51
N MET A 37 -11.35 -3.71 -2.42
CA MET A 37 -11.97 -2.95 -3.49
C MET A 37 -12.13 -1.50 -3.03
N HIS A 38 -11.64 -0.56 -3.83
CA HIS A 38 -11.68 0.85 -3.48
C HIS A 38 -11.64 1.71 -4.76
N ASN A 39 -12.55 2.65 -4.87
CA ASN A 39 -12.64 3.57 -6.01
C ASN A 39 -12.61 2.87 -7.37
N GLY A 40 -13.31 1.75 -7.50
CA GLY A 40 -13.37 1.00 -8.74
C GLY A 40 -12.16 0.15 -9.05
N SER A 41 -11.17 0.13 -8.18
CA SER A 41 -9.96 -0.68 -8.34
C SER A 41 -9.98 -1.88 -7.41
N LEU A 42 -9.24 -2.90 -7.79
CA LEU A 42 -9.12 -4.15 -7.05
C LEU A 42 -7.66 -4.37 -6.68
N PHE A 43 -7.39 -4.61 -5.40
CA PHE A 43 -6.07 -4.96 -4.91
C PHE A 43 -6.14 -6.26 -4.12
N LEU A 44 -5.23 -7.19 -4.40
CA LEU A 44 -5.20 -8.48 -3.73
C LEU A 44 -3.84 -8.73 -3.08
N VAL A 45 -3.89 -9.47 -1.97
CA VAL A 45 -2.70 -9.99 -1.28
C VAL A 45 -2.84 -11.49 -1.22
N THR A 46 -1.81 -12.22 -1.64
CA THR A 46 -1.91 -13.67 -1.83
C THR A 46 -0.65 -14.41 -1.37
N PRO A 47 -0.80 -15.62 -0.80
CA PRO A 47 0.34 -16.53 -0.80
C PRO A 47 0.71 -16.82 -2.26
N PRO A 48 2.01 -16.90 -2.62
CA PRO A 48 2.38 -17.18 -4.01
C PRO A 48 1.80 -18.51 -4.52
N ILE A 49 1.34 -18.48 -5.76
CA ILE A 49 0.65 -19.64 -6.37
C ILE A 49 1.56 -20.85 -6.51
N ASP A 50 2.87 -20.63 -6.60
CA ASP A 50 3.84 -21.74 -6.75
C ASP A 50 4.24 -22.37 -5.41
N GLY A 51 3.73 -21.87 -4.29
CA GLY A 51 4.02 -22.40 -2.96
C GLY A 51 5.38 -21.99 -2.41
N ASN A 52 6.18 -21.25 -3.16
CA ASN A 52 7.45 -20.72 -2.67
C ASN A 52 7.24 -19.44 -1.85
N PRO A 53 8.24 -19.06 -1.02
CA PRO A 53 8.13 -17.82 -0.27
C PRO A 53 7.93 -16.62 -1.20
N ALA A 54 7.09 -15.67 -0.75
CA ALA A 54 6.90 -14.41 -1.45
C ALA A 54 8.17 -13.56 -1.38
N THR A 55 8.48 -12.89 -2.48
CA THR A 55 9.52 -11.86 -2.53
C THR A 55 8.88 -10.57 -3.02
N HIS A 56 9.45 -9.43 -2.62
CA HIS A 56 8.95 -8.13 -3.10
C HIS A 56 9.60 -7.70 -4.41
N GLY A 57 10.62 -8.42 -4.87
CA GLY A 57 11.42 -7.99 -6.01
C GLY A 57 12.24 -6.74 -5.72
N ASN A 58 12.82 -6.17 -6.75
CA ASN A 58 13.59 -4.93 -6.64
C ASN A 58 13.24 -4.01 -7.81
N GLY A 59 12.77 -2.80 -7.50
CA GLY A 59 12.39 -1.82 -8.51
C GLY A 59 10.90 -1.68 -8.74
N SER A 60 10.07 -2.54 -8.14
CA SER A 60 8.61 -2.44 -8.24
C SER A 60 8.04 -1.46 -7.22
N THR A 61 7.02 -0.73 -7.61
CA THR A 61 6.25 0.13 -6.70
C THR A 61 4.78 0.06 -7.11
N ILE A 62 3.90 -0.06 -6.11
CA ILE A 62 2.46 -0.01 -6.34
C ILE A 62 1.95 1.31 -5.83
N GLY A 63 1.29 2.08 -6.71
CA GLY A 63 0.76 3.40 -6.38
C GLY A 63 -0.73 3.38 -6.08
N PHE A 64 -1.11 4.15 -5.06
CA PHE A 64 -2.51 4.39 -4.70
C PHE A 64 -2.77 5.90 -4.77
N ALA A 65 -3.71 6.30 -5.63
CA ALA A 65 -4.09 7.70 -5.74
C ALA A 65 -4.96 8.10 -4.55
N MET A 66 -4.62 9.20 -3.91
CA MET A 66 -5.38 9.73 -2.78
C MET A 66 -5.01 11.19 -2.52
N THR A 67 -5.84 11.91 -1.77
CA THR A 67 -5.54 13.29 -1.39
C THR A 67 -4.35 13.34 -0.42
N PRO A 68 -3.68 14.51 -0.27
CA PRO A 68 -2.59 14.64 0.70
C PRO A 68 -2.98 14.28 2.14
N GLU A 69 -4.19 14.67 2.58
CA GLU A 69 -4.67 14.34 3.92
C GLU A 69 -4.81 12.82 4.11
N LEU A 70 -5.34 12.14 3.11
CA LEU A 70 -5.47 10.68 3.15
C LEU A 70 -4.10 10.00 3.05
N ALA A 71 -3.17 10.57 2.29
CA ALA A 71 -1.80 10.04 2.20
C ALA A 71 -1.10 10.07 3.55
N ASP A 72 -1.24 11.17 4.30
CA ASP A 72 -0.68 11.28 5.65
C ASP A 72 -1.29 10.25 6.61
N ALA A 73 -2.61 10.09 6.58
CA ALA A 73 -3.31 9.11 7.41
C ALA A 73 -2.93 7.68 7.03
N TRP A 74 -2.83 7.39 5.74
CA TRP A 74 -2.42 6.10 5.20
C TRP A 74 -0.99 5.74 5.66
N HIS A 75 -0.08 6.68 5.55
CA HIS A 75 1.32 6.50 5.95
C HIS A 75 1.44 6.21 7.45
N LYS A 76 0.76 7.01 8.27
CA LYS A 76 0.75 6.83 9.71
C LYS A 76 0.18 5.45 10.10
N ALA A 77 -0.97 5.09 9.52
CA ALA A 77 -1.58 3.78 9.79
C ALA A 77 -0.66 2.62 9.40
N GLY A 78 0.04 2.74 8.28
CA GLY A 78 0.97 1.72 7.82
C GLY A 78 2.14 1.52 8.80
N VAL A 79 2.75 2.60 9.25
CA VAL A 79 3.85 2.53 10.23
C VAL A 79 3.36 1.93 11.54
N GLU A 80 2.17 2.28 11.99
CA GLU A 80 1.60 1.78 13.24
C GLU A 80 1.16 0.31 13.17
N ASN A 81 1.02 -0.25 11.96
CA ASN A 81 0.48 -1.60 11.76
C ASN A 81 1.43 -2.54 11.01
N GLY A 82 2.72 -2.38 11.24
CA GLY A 82 3.74 -3.33 10.78
C GLY A 82 4.46 -2.95 9.49
N GLY A 83 4.14 -1.83 8.90
CA GLY A 83 4.87 -1.31 7.74
C GLY A 83 6.09 -0.51 8.14
N GLU A 84 6.90 -0.18 7.15
CA GLU A 84 8.14 0.58 7.33
C GLU A 84 8.09 1.84 6.48
N ALA A 85 8.37 3.00 7.09
CA ALA A 85 8.53 4.25 6.37
C ALA A 85 9.85 4.22 5.61
N ILE A 86 9.80 4.55 4.34
CA ILE A 86 10.99 4.64 3.49
C ILE A 86 10.97 5.95 2.71
N GLU A 87 12.13 6.34 2.20
CA GLU A 87 12.35 7.60 1.50
C GLU A 87 12.03 8.79 2.42
N ASP A 88 11.81 9.97 1.84
CA ASP A 88 11.50 11.16 2.62
C ASP A 88 10.10 11.07 3.21
N ALA A 89 9.86 11.81 4.28
CA ALA A 89 8.53 11.93 4.88
C ALA A 89 7.49 12.38 3.85
N PRO A 90 6.18 12.08 4.09
CA PRO A 90 5.13 12.54 3.18
C PRO A 90 5.25 14.03 2.86
N GLY A 91 5.17 14.37 1.59
CA GLY A 91 5.30 15.75 1.16
C GLY A 91 5.39 15.89 -0.35
N ILE A 92 5.58 17.14 -0.78
CA ILE A 92 5.67 17.48 -2.19
C ILE A 92 7.05 17.14 -2.74
N ARG A 93 7.08 16.49 -3.91
CA ARG A 93 8.29 16.29 -4.74
C ARG A 93 8.04 16.98 -6.08
N GLU A 94 9.03 17.72 -6.54
CA GLU A 94 9.00 18.39 -7.84
C GLU A 94 10.04 17.74 -8.76
N GLY A 95 9.65 17.55 -10.02
CA GLY A 95 10.55 17.03 -11.04
C GLY A 95 9.86 17.00 -12.39
N ASN A 96 10.63 17.23 -13.46
CA ASN A 96 10.12 17.17 -14.83
C ASN A 96 8.85 17.99 -15.07
N GLY A 97 8.75 19.16 -14.44
CA GLY A 97 7.58 20.03 -14.59
C GLY A 97 6.35 19.58 -13.83
N MET A 98 6.47 18.57 -12.97
CA MET A 98 5.35 18.07 -12.18
C MET A 98 5.60 18.26 -10.69
N LYS A 99 4.51 18.52 -9.97
CA LYS A 99 4.47 18.49 -8.52
C LYS A 99 3.62 17.30 -8.09
N MET A 100 4.18 16.44 -7.24
CA MET A 100 3.47 15.29 -6.70
C MET A 100 3.55 15.32 -5.19
N TYR A 101 2.43 15.08 -4.52
CA TYR A 101 2.45 14.76 -3.09
C TYR A 101 2.64 13.26 -2.97
N LEU A 102 3.73 12.84 -2.35
CA LEU A 102 4.13 11.43 -2.29
C LEU A 102 4.40 11.00 -0.85
N ALA A 103 4.06 9.74 -0.57
CA ALA A 103 4.41 9.08 0.67
C ALA A 103 4.72 7.63 0.33
N TYR A 104 5.77 7.07 0.95
CA TYR A 104 6.24 5.72 0.65
C TYR A 104 6.26 4.85 1.89
N LEU A 105 5.83 3.60 1.71
CA LEU A 105 5.89 2.55 2.73
C LEU A 105 6.41 1.25 2.11
N ARG A 106 6.98 0.41 2.94
CA ARG A 106 7.04 -1.03 2.66
C ARG A 106 6.01 -1.73 3.53
N ASP A 107 5.31 -2.70 2.94
CA ASP A 107 4.41 -3.55 3.70
C ASP A 107 5.22 -4.57 4.53
N PRO A 108 4.58 -5.41 5.37
CA PRO A 108 5.31 -6.36 6.20
C PRO A 108 6.19 -7.37 5.43
N ASP A 109 5.91 -7.60 4.15
CA ASP A 109 6.71 -8.47 3.30
C ASP A 109 7.73 -7.72 2.44
N GLY A 110 7.83 -6.41 2.61
CA GLY A 110 8.78 -5.56 1.91
C GLY A 110 8.29 -5.02 0.57
N ASN A 111 7.04 -5.26 0.19
CA ASN A 111 6.48 -4.67 -1.03
C ASN A 111 6.45 -3.15 -0.92
N LYS A 112 6.99 -2.46 -1.93
CA LYS A 112 7.05 -1.00 -1.92
C LYS A 112 5.75 -0.40 -2.41
N LEU A 113 5.21 0.51 -1.62
CA LEU A 113 3.93 1.16 -1.86
C LEU A 113 4.10 2.67 -1.87
N CYS A 114 3.27 3.35 -2.66
CA CYS A 114 3.30 4.79 -2.80
C CYS A 114 1.88 5.34 -2.75
N ALA A 115 1.66 6.32 -1.88
CA ALA A 115 0.49 7.19 -1.96
C ALA A 115 0.85 8.35 -2.86
N LEU A 116 0.01 8.68 -3.84
CA LEU A 116 0.35 9.74 -4.78
C LEU A 116 -0.85 10.63 -5.08
N HIS A 117 -0.54 11.92 -5.22
CA HIS A 117 -1.49 12.93 -5.62
C HIS A 117 -0.78 13.97 -6.49
N ARG A 118 -1.31 14.21 -7.69
CA ARG A 118 -0.76 15.25 -8.54
C ARG A 118 -1.27 16.61 -8.07
N VAL A 119 -0.33 17.48 -7.71
CA VAL A 119 -0.67 18.85 -7.30
C VAL A 119 -0.83 19.70 -8.54
N THR A 120 -2.01 20.27 -8.70
CA THR A 120 -2.32 21.19 -9.81
C THR A 120 -2.53 22.59 -9.24
N ASP A 121 -1.90 23.54 -9.86
CA ASP A 121 -2.05 24.97 -9.46
C ASP A 121 -3.28 25.60 -10.09
#